data_71b005d3faaec04c9cb4a59f09ba06da
#
_entry.id   71b005d3faaec04c9cb4a59f09ba06da
#
_cell.length_a   1.000
_cell.length_b   1.000
_cell.length_c   1.000
_cell.angle_alpha   90.00
_cell.angle_beta   90.00
_cell.angle_gamma   90.00
#
_symmetry.space_group_name_H-M   'P 1'
#
loop_
_entity.id
_entity.type
_entity.pdbx_description
1 polymer ?
#
loop_
_entity_poly.entity_id
_entity_poly.type
_entity_poly.pdbx_seq_one_letter_code
_entity_poly.pdbx_strand_id
1 'polypeptide(L)'
;MLRRGPKKGSKFCDLLETLKFLNIFRKKARNVYQLYHSSLHFDTKKIYRYLRYCLKADLLEIDHIEENKFFPPKYYRLTQKGRDFIALFNNSRQKTLAPKQH
;
A
#
# COMPACT_ATOMS: atom_id res chain seq x y z
N MET A 1 23.15 -17.72 -14.85
CA MET A 1 22.71 -17.41 -14.62
C MET A 1 22.22 -16.93 -14.09
N LEU A 2 22.25 -16.73 -14.11
CA LEU A 2 21.71 -16.20 -13.69
C LEU A 2 20.93 -15.87 -13.29
N ARG A 3 20.62 -15.73 -13.18
CA ARG A 3 19.93 -15.32 -12.85
C ARG A 3 19.08 -15.31 -12.45
N ARG A 4 18.58 -15.47 -12.35
CA ARG A 4 17.85 -15.59 -11.99
C ARG A 4 17.35 -15.42 -11.04
N GLY A 5 17.65 -15.61 -10.54
CA GLY A 5 17.27 -15.48 -9.32
C GLY A 5 16.34 -14.48 -9.03
N PRO A 6 16.53 -13.51 -9.28
CA PRO A 6 15.74 -12.48 -8.87
C PRO A 6 14.41 -12.56 -9.34
N LYS A 7 14.26 -13.11 -10.20
CA LYS A 7 13.13 -13.17 -10.64
C LYS A 7 12.35 -13.37 -9.64
N LYS A 8 12.75 -13.88 -8.92
CA LYS A 8 12.08 -13.94 -7.94
C LYS A 8 11.90 -12.66 -7.57
N GLY A 9 11.94 -11.75 -8.37
CA GLY A 9 11.59 -10.46 -8.11
C GLY A 9 10.39 -10.41 -7.30
N SER A 10 9.77 -11.49 -7.16
CA SER A 10 8.60 -11.55 -6.32
C SER A 10 8.83 -10.95 -4.96
N LYS A 11 10.05 -10.72 -4.57
CA LYS A 11 10.32 -10.09 -3.30
C LYS A 11 10.32 -8.59 -3.36
N PHE A 12 10.22 -8.02 -4.51
CA PHE A 12 10.17 -6.58 -4.63
C PHE A 12 8.76 -6.07 -4.62
N CYS A 13 8.60 -4.83 -4.20
CA CYS A 13 7.31 -4.18 -4.25
C CYS A 13 7.30 -3.26 -5.46
N ASP A 14 6.40 -3.52 -6.36
CA ASP A 14 6.24 -2.74 -7.57
C ASP A 14 5.65 -1.38 -7.24
N LEU A 15 6.13 -0.35 -7.90
CA LEU A 15 5.69 1.01 -7.60
C LEU A 15 4.19 1.20 -7.84
N LEU A 16 3.70 0.74 -8.98
CA LEU A 16 2.29 0.92 -9.27
C LEU A 16 1.40 0.14 -8.31
N GLU A 17 1.83 -1.07 -7.96
CA GLU A 17 1.07 -1.84 -7.00
C GLU A 17 1.14 -1.23 -5.61
N THR A 18 2.28 -0.62 -5.27
CA THR A 18 2.40 0.08 -4.00
C THR A 18 1.40 1.22 -3.93
N LEU A 19 1.27 1.97 -5.02
CA LEU A 19 0.31 3.05 -5.06
C LEU A 19 -1.12 2.56 -4.92
N LYS A 20 -1.45 1.47 -5.60
CA LYS A 20 -2.77 0.88 -5.47
C LYS A 20 -3.03 0.43 -4.05
N PHE A 21 -2.04 -0.19 -3.44
CA PHE A 21 -2.14 -0.67 -2.08
C PHE A 21 -2.39 0.49 -1.12
N LEU A 22 -1.60 1.55 -1.24
CA LEU A 22 -1.74 2.71 -0.36
C LEU A 22 -3.08 3.41 -0.56
N ASN A 23 -3.58 3.43 -1.78
CA ASN A 23 -4.85 4.08 -2.06
C ASN A 23 -6.01 3.48 -1.28
N ILE A 24 -5.93 2.20 -0.95
CA ILE A 24 -7.01 1.56 -0.18
C ILE A 24 -7.16 2.21 1.19
N PHE A 25 -6.07 2.78 1.71
CA PHE A 25 -6.04 3.37 3.03
C PHE A 25 -6.41 4.84 3.05
N ARG A 26 -6.73 5.43 1.90
CA ARG A 26 -6.94 6.88 1.85
C ARG A 26 -8.10 7.36 2.69
N LYS A 27 -9.15 6.59 2.75
CA LYS A 27 -10.35 7.04 3.44
C LYS A 27 -10.41 6.60 4.89
N LYS A 28 -9.85 5.45 5.19
CA LYS A 28 -9.86 4.98 6.57
C LYS A 28 -8.87 3.86 6.76
N ALA A 29 -8.61 3.55 8.02
CA ALA A 29 -7.69 2.47 8.38
C ALA A 29 -8.28 1.14 7.91
N ARG A 30 -7.38 0.19 7.63
CA ARG A 30 -7.77 -1.12 7.14
C ARG A 30 -6.97 -2.19 7.86
N ASN A 31 -7.58 -3.37 8.02
CA ASN A 31 -6.86 -4.54 8.53
C ASN A 31 -6.59 -5.51 7.37
N VAL A 32 -5.86 -6.58 7.64
CA VAL A 32 -5.49 -7.54 6.61
C VAL A 32 -6.69 -8.21 5.96
N TYR A 33 -7.70 -8.54 6.76
CA TYR A 33 -8.90 -9.16 6.22
C TYR A 33 -9.56 -8.25 5.18
N GLN A 34 -9.66 -6.97 5.49
CA GLN A 34 -10.27 -6.01 4.56
C GLN A 34 -9.43 -5.85 3.30
N LEU A 35 -8.11 -5.89 3.44
CA LEU A 35 -7.23 -5.80 2.28
C LEU A 35 -7.37 -7.03 1.39
N TYR A 36 -7.50 -8.18 2.01
CA TYR A 36 -7.66 -9.41 1.26
C TYR A 36 -8.93 -9.40 0.41
N HIS A 37 -9.98 -8.80 0.94
CA HIS A 37 -11.26 -8.73 0.25
C HIS A 37 -11.47 -7.44 -0.54
N SER A 38 -10.41 -6.68 -0.73
CA SER A 38 -10.50 -5.43 -1.48
C SER A 38 -10.34 -5.68 -2.97
N SER A 39 -10.42 -4.62 -3.73
CA SER A 39 -10.26 -4.71 -5.19
C SER A 39 -8.81 -4.95 -5.61
N LEU A 40 -7.89 -5.05 -4.66
CA LEU A 40 -6.49 -5.30 -4.98
C LEU A 40 -6.25 -6.67 -5.58
N HIS A 41 -7.01 -7.65 -5.11
CA HIS A 41 -6.81 -9.04 -5.53
C HIS A 41 -5.41 -9.58 -5.16
N PHE A 42 -4.89 -9.12 -4.03
CA PHE A 42 -3.62 -9.60 -3.50
C PHE A 42 -3.89 -10.83 -2.64
N ASP A 43 -3.02 -11.81 -2.70
CA ASP A 43 -3.13 -12.91 -1.75
C ASP A 43 -2.50 -12.50 -0.43
N THR A 44 -2.64 -13.32 0.57
CA THR A 44 -2.21 -12.99 1.92
C THR A 44 -0.71 -12.72 2.00
N LYS A 45 0.08 -13.52 1.32
CA LYS A 45 1.53 -13.32 1.34
C LYS A 45 1.92 -11.98 0.74
N LYS A 46 1.26 -11.63 -0.34
CA LYS A 46 1.55 -10.37 -1.00
C LYS A 46 1.15 -9.19 -0.14
N ILE A 47 0.00 -9.31 0.54
CA ILE A 47 -0.45 -8.26 1.44
C ILE A 47 0.58 -8.02 2.53
N TYR A 48 1.08 -9.08 3.16
CA TYR A 48 2.07 -8.91 4.23
C TYR A 48 3.38 -8.36 3.70
N ARG A 49 3.76 -8.71 2.48
CA ARG A 49 4.97 -8.16 1.89
C ARG A 49 4.85 -6.65 1.71
N TYR A 50 3.71 -6.20 1.18
CA TYR A 50 3.50 -4.77 0.95
C TYR A 50 3.32 -4.02 2.27
N LEU A 51 2.65 -4.63 3.24
CA LEU A 51 2.53 -4.03 4.57
C LEU A 51 3.90 -3.83 5.19
N ARG A 52 4.74 -4.87 5.18
CA ARG A 52 6.05 -4.76 5.76
C ARG A 52 6.87 -3.66 5.10
N TYR A 53 6.82 -3.63 3.78
CA TYR A 53 7.54 -2.62 3.03
C TYR A 53 7.06 -1.21 3.40
N CYS A 54 5.77 -1.01 3.42
CA CYS A 54 5.21 0.31 3.67
C CYS A 54 5.40 0.76 5.12
N LEU A 55 5.36 -0.17 6.06
CA LEU A 55 5.66 0.18 7.44
C LEU A 55 7.11 0.58 7.59
N LYS A 56 8.00 -0.16 6.95
CA LYS A 56 9.42 0.14 7.02
C LYS A 56 9.75 1.46 6.35
N ALA A 57 9.07 1.77 5.27
CA ALA A 57 9.29 3.02 4.56
C ALA A 57 8.53 4.19 5.19
N ASP A 58 7.81 3.94 6.27
CA ASP A 58 7.06 4.96 6.99
C ASP A 58 5.92 5.54 6.13
N LEU A 59 5.36 4.73 5.27
CA LEU A 59 4.20 5.13 4.47
C LEU A 59 2.90 4.74 5.15
N LEU A 60 2.96 3.75 6.01
CA LEU A 60 1.84 3.28 6.82
C LEU A 60 2.27 3.18 8.27
N GLU A 61 1.30 3.24 9.15
CA GLU A 61 1.56 3.03 10.58
C GLU A 61 0.34 2.33 11.17
N ILE A 62 0.47 1.78 12.34
CA ILE A 62 -0.65 1.13 13.01
C ILE A 62 -1.57 2.21 13.55
N ASP A 63 -2.84 2.11 13.20
CA ASP A 63 -3.85 3.03 13.69
C ASP A 63 -4.36 2.58 15.05
N HIS A 64 -4.77 1.33 15.13
CA HIS A 64 -5.23 0.76 16.40
C HIS A 64 -5.28 -0.75 16.28
N ILE A 65 -5.43 -1.40 17.42
CA ILE A 65 -5.59 -2.84 17.50
C ILE A 65 -6.93 -3.08 18.17
N GLU A 66 -7.74 -3.93 17.57
CA GLU A 66 -9.05 -4.21 18.10
C GLU A 66 -8.94 -5.25 19.20
N GLU A 67 -9.05 -4.81 20.42
CA GLU A 67 -8.64 -5.61 21.57
C GLU A 67 -9.60 -6.69 22.04
N ASN A 68 -10.84 -6.61 21.68
CA ASN A 68 -11.82 -7.56 22.18
C ASN A 68 -11.94 -8.82 21.36
N LYS A 69 -10.92 -9.15 20.60
CA LYS A 69 -10.95 -10.32 19.74
C LYS A 69 -9.95 -11.35 20.21
N PHE A 70 -10.23 -12.59 19.89
CA PHE A 70 -9.33 -13.67 20.22
C PHE A 70 -7.98 -13.49 19.50
N PHE A 71 -8.02 -13.16 18.22
CA PHE A 71 -6.83 -12.79 17.45
C PHE A 71 -7.01 -11.35 17.04
N PRO A 72 -6.52 -10.40 17.84
CA PRO A 72 -6.81 -8.98 17.60
C PRO A 72 -6.26 -8.51 16.27
N PRO A 73 -7.10 -8.02 15.38
CA PRO A 73 -6.60 -7.48 14.12
C PRO A 73 -5.99 -6.11 14.34
N LYS A 74 -4.93 -5.86 13.59
CA LYS A 74 -4.29 -4.55 13.58
C LYS A 74 -4.82 -3.77 12.40
N TYR A 75 -5.17 -2.52 12.65
CA TYR A 75 -5.62 -1.63 11.60
C TYR A 75 -4.49 -0.67 11.27
N TYR A 76 -4.27 -0.46 9.99
CA TYR A 76 -3.17 0.37 9.51
C TYR A 76 -3.74 1.59 8.82
N ARG A 77 -2.98 2.69 8.85
CA ARG A 77 -3.41 3.93 8.20
C ARG A 77 -2.21 4.56 7.51
N LEU A 78 -2.51 5.51 6.61
CA LEU A 78 -1.45 6.26 5.95
C LEU A 78 -0.80 7.22 6.94
N THR A 79 0.52 7.32 6.86
CA THR A 79 1.23 8.40 7.53
C THR A 79 1.10 9.64 6.67
N GLN A 80 1.56 10.79 7.19
CA GLN A 80 1.60 11.98 6.36
C GLN A 80 2.52 11.75 5.16
N LYS A 81 3.63 11.07 5.38
CA LYS A 81 4.54 10.72 4.29
C LYS A 81 3.83 9.88 3.23
N GLY A 82 2.99 8.93 3.67
CA GLY A 82 2.23 8.12 2.74
C GLY A 82 1.26 8.94 1.92
N ARG A 83 0.59 9.89 2.56
CA ARG A 83 -0.34 10.77 1.85
C ARG A 83 0.39 11.65 0.85
N ASP A 84 1.54 12.17 1.24
CA ASP A 84 2.34 13.00 0.35
C ASP A 84 2.83 12.20 -0.85
N PHE A 85 3.19 10.96 -0.61
CA PHE A 85 3.66 10.09 -1.67
C PHE A 85 2.57 9.89 -2.73
N ILE A 86 1.35 9.60 -2.28
CA ILE A 86 0.23 9.42 -3.19
C ILE A 86 -0.05 10.74 -3.93
N ALA A 87 -0.05 11.84 -3.21
CA ALA A 87 -0.36 13.14 -3.81
C ALA A 87 0.65 13.51 -4.88
N LEU A 88 1.90 13.17 -4.66
CA LEU A 88 2.95 13.46 -5.61
C LEU A 88 2.63 12.85 -6.98
N PHE A 89 2.22 11.59 -6.97
CA PHE A 89 1.89 10.91 -8.22
C PHE A 89 0.60 11.43 -8.83
N ASN A 90 -0.38 11.70 -8.02
CA ASN A 90 -1.64 12.23 -8.54
C ASN A 90 -1.45 13.60 -9.17
N ASN A 91 -0.65 14.44 -8.53
CA ASN A 91 -0.39 15.76 -9.08
C ASN A 91 0.37 15.69 -10.39
N SER A 92 1.34 14.80 -10.47
CA SER A 92 2.07 14.61 -11.72
C SER A 92 1.16 14.19 -12.85
N ARG A 93 0.26 13.27 -12.55
CA ARG A 93 -0.64 12.78 -13.55
C ARG A 93 -1.60 13.87 -14.02
N GLN A 94 -2.07 14.68 -13.08
CA GLN A 94 -2.96 15.77 -13.43
C GLN A 94 -2.28 16.78 -14.32
N LYS A 95 -1.03 17.08 -14.03
CA LYS A 95 -0.31 18.00 -14.90
C LYS A 95 -0.16 17.45 -16.28
N THR A 96 0.10 16.15 -16.38
CA THR A 96 0.25 15.53 -17.67
C THR A 96 -1.04 15.51 -18.45
N LEU A 97 -2.13 15.26 -17.76
CA LEU A 97 -3.41 15.09 -18.42
C LEU A 97 -4.10 16.40 -18.72
N ALA A 98 -3.81 17.42 -17.96
CA ALA A 98 -4.53 18.68 -18.15
C ALA A 98 -3.62 19.75 -18.67
N PRO A 99 -2.93 19.46 -19.66
CA PRO A 99 -2.09 20.48 -20.22
C PRO A 99 -2.91 21.55 -20.76
N LYS A 100 -3.74 21.31 -21.08
CA LYS A 100 -4.32 22.09 -21.60
C LYS A 100 -5.11 22.80 -20.95
N GLN A 101 -5.08 22.93 -20.46
CA GLN A 101 -5.78 23.53 -19.86
C GLN A 101 -5.52 24.52 -19.82
N HIS A 102 -5.23 24.75 -20.17
CA HIS A 102 -5.03 25.75 -20.11
C HIS A 102 -5.13 26.04 -20.32
#